data_15d5fe410ebf6fbc495bfce5222afe03
#
_entry.id   15d5fe410ebf6fbc495bfce5222afe03
#
_cell.length_a   1.000
_cell.length_b   1.000
_cell.length_c   1.000
_cell.angle_alpha   90.00
_cell.angle_beta   90.00
_cell.angle_gamma   90.00
#
_symmetry.space_group_name_H-M   'P 1'
#
loop_
_entity.id
_entity.type
_entity.pdbx_description
1 polymer ?
#
loop_
_entity_poly.entity_id
_entity_poly.type
_entity_poly.pdbx_seq_one_letter_code
_entity_poly.pdbx_strand_id
1 'polypeptide(L)' 'MHISYKPLWHTLLERDMRKEDLRLAAGLTTNMIANMGKGKNISMETLVRICEALNCGILDVIELEQDDE' A
#
# COMPACT_ATOMS: atom_id res chain seq x y z
N MET A 1 -5.43 3.16 -17.38
CA MET A 1 -4.43 2.91 -16.29
C MET A 1 -5.07 3.07 -14.93
N HIS A 2 -4.61 2.31 -13.99
CA HIS A 2 -5.04 2.42 -12.61
C HIS A 2 -3.85 2.18 -11.67
N ILE A 3 -4.02 2.59 -10.41
CA ILE A 3 -2.99 2.36 -9.39
C ILE A 3 -3.11 0.94 -8.87
N SER A 4 -1.97 0.24 -8.78
CA SER A 4 -1.89 -1.10 -8.22
C SER A 4 -1.05 -1.07 -6.95
N TYR A 5 -1.47 -1.81 -5.93
CA TYR A 5 -0.73 -1.96 -4.67
C TYR A 5 0.07 -3.25 -4.61
N LYS A 6 0.23 -3.93 -5.75
CA LYS A 6 1.03 -5.16 -5.80
C LYS A 6 2.43 -4.99 -5.22
N PRO A 7 3.15 -3.88 -5.54
CA PRO A 7 4.46 -3.67 -4.92
C PRO A 7 4.40 -3.64 -3.39
N LEU A 8 3.36 -3.01 -2.83
CA LEU A 8 3.18 -2.97 -1.37
C LEU A 8 3.02 -4.37 -0.78
N TRP A 9 2.16 -5.18 -1.39
CA TRP A 9 1.93 -6.55 -0.91
C TRP A 9 3.20 -7.38 -0.97
N HIS A 10 4.00 -7.21 -2.02
CA HIS A 10 5.32 -7.86 -2.14
C HIS A 10 6.28 -7.37 -1.07
N THR A 11 6.31 -6.07 -0.81
CA THR A 11 7.18 -5.49 0.22
C THR A 11 6.84 -6.05 1.59
N LEU A 12 5.55 -6.14 1.92
CA LEU A 12 5.12 -6.73 3.18
C LEU A 12 5.54 -8.19 3.28
N LEU A 13 5.35 -8.95 2.20
CA LEU A 13 5.71 -10.36 2.18
C LEU A 13 7.21 -10.56 2.40
N GLU A 14 8.05 -9.75 1.76
CA GLU A 14 9.50 -9.82 1.92
C GLU A 14 9.94 -9.50 3.35
N ARG A 15 9.17 -8.66 4.05
CA ARG A 15 9.47 -8.26 5.42
C ARG A 15 8.77 -9.13 6.46
N ASP A 16 8.08 -10.17 6.01
CA ASP A 16 7.30 -11.05 6.90
C ASP A 16 6.27 -10.27 7.72
N MET A 17 5.64 -9.29 7.07
CA MET A 17 4.61 -8.44 7.68
C MET A 17 3.23 -8.77 7.13
N ARG A 18 2.23 -8.64 7.98
CA ARG A 18 0.83 -8.76 7.59
C ARG A 18 0.23 -7.38 7.39
N LYS A 19 -0.95 -7.33 6.77
CA LYS A 19 -1.67 -6.06 6.59
C LYS A 19 -1.94 -5.37 7.92
N GLU A 20 -2.22 -6.15 8.98
CA GLU A 20 -2.43 -5.61 10.31
C GLU A 20 -1.17 -4.93 10.86
N ASP A 21 -0.02 -5.51 10.59
CA ASP A 21 1.25 -4.91 11.01
C ASP A 21 1.47 -3.57 10.31
N LEU A 22 1.13 -3.50 9.02
CA LEU A 22 1.20 -2.24 8.28
C LEU A 22 0.24 -1.21 8.86
N ARG A 23 -1.00 -1.63 9.14
CA ARG A 23 -2.00 -0.74 9.71
C ARG A 23 -1.50 -0.07 10.99
N LEU A 24 -0.93 -0.88 11.88
CA LEU A 24 -0.41 -0.38 13.15
C LEU A 24 0.81 0.51 12.95
N ALA A 25 1.73 0.11 12.10
CA ALA A 25 2.98 0.84 11.87
C ALA A 25 2.74 2.20 11.21
N ALA A 26 1.81 2.27 10.27
CA ALA A 26 1.52 3.49 9.52
C ALA A 26 0.38 4.32 10.11
N GLY A 27 -0.26 3.84 11.17
CA GLY A 27 -1.38 4.55 11.80
C GLY A 27 -2.62 4.61 10.91
N LEU A 28 -2.89 3.54 10.17
CA LEU A 28 -4.02 3.47 9.26
C LEU A 28 -5.24 2.87 9.94
N THR A 29 -6.40 3.11 9.35
CA THR A 29 -7.64 2.48 9.81
C THR A 29 -7.86 1.15 9.10
N THR A 30 -8.69 0.29 9.71
CA THR A 30 -9.10 -0.96 9.07
C THR A 30 -9.76 -0.70 7.71
N ASN A 31 -10.55 0.37 7.63
CA ASN A 31 -11.23 0.76 6.39
C ASN A 31 -10.24 1.12 5.28
N MET A 32 -9.18 1.84 5.62
CA MET A 32 -8.13 2.19 4.66
C MET A 32 -7.48 0.94 4.07
N ILE A 33 -7.15 -0.03 4.91
CA ILE A 33 -6.55 -1.29 4.47
C ILE A 33 -7.53 -2.06 3.57
N ALA A 34 -8.80 -2.14 3.96
CA ALA A 34 -9.82 -2.82 3.16
C ALA A 34 -9.99 -2.17 1.79
N ASN A 35 -9.99 -0.83 1.74
CA ASN A 35 -10.12 -0.10 0.47
C ASN A 35 -8.93 -0.33 -0.44
N MET A 36 -7.73 -0.37 0.11
CA MET A 36 -6.53 -0.67 -0.66
C MET A 36 -6.59 -2.09 -1.22
N GLY A 37 -7.09 -3.04 -0.44
CA GLY A 37 -7.30 -4.40 -0.91
C GLY A 37 -8.27 -4.51 -2.07
N LYS A 38 -9.17 -3.54 -2.20
CA LYS A 38 -10.14 -3.45 -3.31
C LYS A 38 -9.62 -2.62 -4.48
N GLY A 39 -8.40 -2.12 -4.41
CA GLY A 39 -7.80 -1.31 -5.45
C GLY A 39 -8.25 0.14 -5.45
N LYS A 40 -8.86 0.63 -4.37
CA LYS A 40 -9.27 2.02 -4.27
C LYS A 40 -8.08 2.93 -4.00
N ASN A 41 -8.19 4.18 -4.44
CA ASN A 41 -7.13 5.17 -4.28
C ASN A 41 -6.95 5.57 -2.83
N ILE A 42 -5.73 5.97 -2.50
CA ILE A 42 -5.39 6.54 -1.19
C ILE A 42 -4.93 7.98 -1.37
N SER A 43 -4.95 8.76 -0.29
CA SER A 43 -4.40 10.10 -0.33
C SER A 43 -2.88 10.06 -0.40
N MET A 44 -2.28 11.13 -0.90
CA MET A 44 -0.82 11.27 -0.90
C MET A 44 -0.27 11.25 0.52
N GLU A 45 -1.00 11.80 1.48
CA GLU A 45 -0.59 11.76 2.88
C GLU A 45 -0.51 10.32 3.40
N THR A 46 -1.50 9.50 3.07
CA THR A 46 -1.48 8.08 3.44
C THR A 46 -0.29 7.36 2.80
N LEU A 47 -0.01 7.66 1.54
CA LEU A 47 1.14 7.10 0.83
C LEU A 47 2.44 7.44 1.54
N VAL A 48 2.60 8.70 1.96
CA VAL A 48 3.79 9.15 2.70
C VAL A 48 3.93 8.38 4.01
N ARG A 49 2.83 8.22 4.75
CA ARG A 49 2.84 7.47 6.01
C ARG A 49 3.30 6.03 5.82
N ILE A 50 2.84 5.39 4.75
CA ILE A 50 3.24 4.02 4.44
C ILE A 50 4.73 3.95 4.13
N CYS A 51 5.22 4.85 3.29
CA CYS A 51 6.64 4.90 2.93
C CYS A 51 7.52 5.13 4.16
N GLU A 52 7.11 6.03 5.04
CA GLU A 52 7.84 6.31 6.27
C GLU A 52 7.84 5.10 7.21
N ALA A 53 6.68 4.48 7.39
CA ALA A 53 6.55 3.32 8.26
C ALA A 53 7.41 2.14 7.81
N LEU A 54 7.51 1.94 6.51
CA LEU A 54 8.28 0.84 5.92
C LEU A 54 9.71 1.25 5.54
N ASN A 55 10.03 2.53 5.66
CA ASN A 55 11.31 3.08 5.25
C ASN A 55 11.65 2.67 3.81
N CYS A 56 10.73 2.93 2.90
CA CYS A 56 10.85 2.54 1.49
C CYS A 56 10.42 3.70 0.58
N GLY A 57 10.59 3.52 -0.72
CA GLY A 57 10.20 4.50 -1.72
C GLY A 57 8.79 4.25 -2.25
N ILE A 58 8.31 5.20 -3.05
CA ILE A 58 6.97 5.12 -3.65
C ILE A 58 6.80 3.86 -4.50
N LEU A 59 7.83 3.49 -5.27
CA LEU A 59 7.77 2.34 -6.17
C LEU A 59 7.70 1.00 -5.43
N ASP A 60 8.02 1.00 -4.15
CA ASP A 60 7.87 -0.18 -3.31
C ASP A 60 6.44 -0.32 -2.78
N VAL A 61 5.59 0.67 -3.04
CA VAL A 61 4.22 0.71 -2.54
C VAL A 61 3.20 0.62 -3.68
N ILE A 62 3.38 1.44 -4.72
CA ILE A 62 2.41 1.53 -5.82
C ILE A 62 3.10 1.46 -7.18
N GLU A 63 2.30 1.10 -8.18
CA GLU A 63 2.70 1.15 -9.59
C GLU A 63 1.48 1.48 -10.42
N LEU A 64 1.69 1.91 -11.65
CA LEU A 64 0.61 2.08 -12.61
C LEU A 64 0.48 0.80 -13.42
N GLU A 65 -0.75 0.37 -13.62
CA GLU A 65 -1.06 -0.85 -14.34
C GLU A 65 -2.02 -0.54 -15.46
N GLN A 66 -1.81 -1.15 -16.63
CA GLN A 66 -2.72 -0.97 -17.76
C GLN A 66 -4.00 -1.73 -17.50
N ASP A 67 -5.13 -1.12 -17.89
CA ASP A 67 -6.40 -1.79 -17.81
C ASP A 67 -6.49 -2.81 -18.95
N ASP A 68 -7.05 -3.98 -18.65
CA ASP A 68 -7.36 -4.99 -19.65
C ASP A 68 -8.64 -4.62 -20.37
N GLU A 69 -8.66 -4.85 -21.67
CA GLU A 69 -9.85 -4.65 -22.47
C GLU A 69 -10.39 -5.97 -23.00
#